data_e4e7f008a0f2936cbcdcb32001841463
#
_entry.id   e4e7f008a0f2936cbcdcb32001841463
#
_cell.length_a   1.000
_cell.length_b   1.000
_cell.length_c   1.000
_cell.angle_alpha   90.00
_cell.angle_beta   90.00
_cell.angle_gamma   90.00
#
_symmetry.space_group_name_H-M   'P 1'
#
loop_
_entity.id
_entity.type
_entity.pdbx_description
1 polymer ?
#
loop_
_entity_poly.entity_id
_entity_poly.type
_entity_poly.pdbx_seq_one_letter_code
_entity_poly.pdbx_strand_id
1 'polypeptide(L)'
;MIKDAIEKSCRRFIVGIGGSATNDGGVGMLQALGYAFLDKNGKQVLPGARGLKDITEITDAYVIPELAECKFRVACDVTNPLCGELGCSSIYGPQKGATPEMIQDMDQWLGAYAELAKERFPKADAKYPGTGAAGGMGFAFLTFTDAVLESGINIVLDETKLEDYIKDADLVITGEGRMDGQTAMGKAPVGVAKLAKKYGKKVIAFAGAVQRDARACNDAGIDAFFPILRGVVTLEEAMKNENAKQNLADTAEQVIRLMK
;
A
#
# COMPACT_ATOMS: atom_id res chain seq x y z
N MET A 1 -14.36 -7.71 9.60
CA MET A 1 -13.11 -7.32 10.31
C MET A 1 -13.22 -5.93 10.93
N ILE A 2 -13.30 -4.79 10.18
CA ILE A 2 -13.37 -3.44 10.78
C ILE A 2 -14.53 -3.33 11.78
N LYS A 3 -15.74 -3.72 11.39
CA LYS A 3 -16.92 -3.74 12.29
C LYS A 3 -16.67 -4.52 13.56
N ASP A 4 -16.16 -5.74 13.48
CA ASP A 4 -15.84 -6.60 14.63
C ASP A 4 -14.77 -5.96 15.54
N ALA A 5 -13.78 -5.30 14.97
CA ALA A 5 -12.78 -4.57 15.75
C ALA A 5 -13.39 -3.34 16.47
N ILE A 6 -14.29 -2.61 15.79
CA ILE A 6 -15.02 -1.49 16.40
C ILE A 6 -15.87 -1.97 17.60
N GLU A 7 -16.58 -3.08 17.44
CA GLU A 7 -17.35 -3.73 18.51
C GLU A 7 -16.48 -4.15 19.72
N LYS A 8 -15.18 -4.44 19.46
CA LYS A 8 -14.16 -4.70 20.48
C LYS A 8 -13.42 -3.43 20.96
N SER A 9 -14.01 -2.28 20.73
CA SER A 9 -13.49 -0.97 21.16
C SER A 9 -12.21 -0.50 20.47
N CYS A 10 -11.82 -1.10 19.32
CA CYS A 10 -10.73 -0.55 18.50
C CYS A 10 -11.20 0.75 17.84
N ARG A 11 -10.30 1.76 17.82
CA ARG A 11 -10.54 3.07 17.17
C ARG A 11 -9.40 3.52 16.30
N ARG A 12 -8.24 2.90 16.40
CA ARG A 12 -7.05 3.20 15.59
C ARG A 12 -6.72 1.99 14.73
N PHE A 13 -6.67 2.20 13.41
CA PHE A 13 -6.51 1.15 12.43
C PHE A 13 -5.31 1.41 11.53
N ILE A 14 -4.50 0.38 11.33
CA ILE A 14 -3.55 0.29 10.23
C ILE A 14 -4.10 -0.73 9.27
N VAL A 15 -4.32 -0.32 8.02
CA VAL A 15 -4.97 -1.16 7.01
C VAL A 15 -4.05 -1.36 5.81
N GLY A 16 -3.61 -2.58 5.58
CA GLY A 16 -2.95 -2.97 4.33
C GLY A 16 -4.00 -3.37 3.28
N ILE A 17 -4.00 -2.70 2.13
CA ILE A 17 -4.95 -2.95 1.05
C ILE A 17 -4.35 -3.65 -0.18
N GLY A 18 -3.09 -4.10 -0.07
CA GLY A 18 -2.40 -4.84 -1.13
C GLY A 18 -3.01 -6.22 -1.39
N GLY A 19 -2.76 -6.77 -2.59
CA GLY A 19 -3.23 -8.11 -2.98
C GLY A 19 -4.75 -8.23 -3.13
N SER A 20 -5.47 -7.14 -3.43
CA SER A 20 -6.92 -7.12 -3.55
C SER A 20 -7.44 -7.90 -4.77
N ALA A 21 -8.61 -8.54 -4.60
CA ALA A 21 -9.34 -9.21 -5.69
C ALA A 21 -10.58 -8.43 -6.16
N THR A 22 -10.91 -7.32 -5.52
CA THR A 22 -12.11 -6.52 -5.80
C THR A 22 -11.84 -5.36 -6.76
N ASN A 23 -12.89 -4.87 -7.41
CA ASN A 23 -12.88 -3.66 -8.23
C ASN A 23 -14.25 -2.96 -8.13
N ASP A 24 -14.73 -2.77 -6.91
CA ASP A 24 -16.07 -2.29 -6.59
C ASP A 24 -16.09 -0.92 -5.91
N GLY A 25 -14.98 -0.16 -5.99
CA GLY A 25 -14.90 1.15 -5.34
C GLY A 25 -14.96 1.09 -3.82
N GLY A 26 -14.80 -0.11 -3.21
CA GLY A 26 -14.94 -0.35 -1.78
C GLY A 26 -16.39 -0.35 -1.27
N VAL A 27 -17.37 -0.38 -2.17
CA VAL A 27 -18.81 -0.37 -1.81
C VAL A 27 -19.15 -1.52 -0.88
N GLY A 28 -18.65 -2.73 -1.12
CA GLY A 28 -18.92 -3.87 -0.24
C GLY A 28 -18.43 -3.68 1.19
N MET A 29 -17.28 -3.04 1.38
CA MET A 29 -16.78 -2.67 2.72
C MET A 29 -17.69 -1.62 3.38
N LEU A 30 -18.05 -0.59 2.62
CA LEU A 30 -18.90 0.51 3.13
C LEU A 30 -20.30 0.03 3.51
N GLN A 31 -20.90 -0.88 2.72
CA GLN A 31 -22.17 -1.53 3.06
C GLN A 31 -22.08 -2.26 4.40
N ALA A 32 -20.99 -2.97 4.67
CA ALA A 32 -20.76 -3.65 5.95
C ALA A 32 -20.60 -2.69 7.13
N LEU A 33 -20.19 -1.44 6.87
CA LEU A 33 -20.07 -0.36 7.86
C LEU A 33 -21.36 0.45 8.04
N GLY A 34 -22.41 0.12 7.26
CA GLY A 34 -23.73 0.73 7.38
C GLY A 34 -24.06 1.83 6.37
N TYR A 35 -23.18 2.11 5.42
CA TYR A 35 -23.54 2.94 4.27
C TYR A 35 -24.54 2.20 3.38
N ALA A 36 -25.54 2.90 2.84
CA ALA A 36 -26.44 2.32 1.89
C ALA A 36 -26.19 2.91 0.49
N PHE A 37 -26.10 2.01 -0.49
CA PHE A 37 -25.96 2.31 -1.90
C PHE A 37 -27.22 1.77 -2.60
N LEU A 38 -28.14 2.66 -2.92
CA LEU A 38 -29.49 2.29 -3.31
C LEU A 38 -29.69 2.39 -4.82
N ASP A 39 -30.47 1.45 -5.35
CA ASP A 39 -30.96 1.48 -6.73
C ASP A 39 -32.19 2.41 -6.85
N LYS A 40 -32.69 2.58 -8.07
CA LYS A 40 -33.90 3.38 -8.38
C LYS A 40 -35.19 2.95 -7.63
N ASN A 41 -35.19 1.78 -7.01
CA ASN A 41 -36.32 1.26 -6.22
C ASN A 41 -36.07 1.40 -4.71
N GLY A 42 -34.98 2.09 -4.30
CA GLY A 42 -34.59 2.24 -2.91
C GLY A 42 -34.04 0.98 -2.27
N LYS A 43 -33.59 0.00 -3.05
CA LYS A 43 -32.99 -1.24 -2.56
C LYS A 43 -31.48 -1.18 -2.64
N GLN A 44 -30.82 -1.76 -1.63
CA GLN A 44 -29.37 -1.92 -1.62
C GLN A 44 -28.88 -2.66 -2.87
N VAL A 45 -27.89 -2.10 -3.56
CA VAL A 45 -27.30 -2.74 -4.75
C VAL A 45 -26.55 -4.02 -4.38
N LEU A 46 -26.39 -4.91 -5.36
CA LEU A 46 -25.65 -6.15 -5.16
C LEU A 46 -24.16 -5.91 -4.94
N PRO A 47 -23.49 -6.79 -4.18
CA PRO A 47 -22.04 -6.71 -3.98
C PRO A 47 -21.26 -6.86 -5.30
N GLY A 48 -20.06 -6.22 -5.32
CA GLY A 48 -19.12 -6.31 -6.45
C GLY A 48 -19.35 -5.24 -7.51
N ALA A 49 -18.46 -5.19 -8.50
CA ALA A 49 -18.42 -4.13 -9.51
C ALA A 49 -19.74 -3.95 -10.26
N ARG A 50 -20.46 -5.05 -10.53
CA ARG A 50 -21.75 -4.99 -11.26
C ARG A 50 -22.84 -4.20 -10.53
N GLY A 51 -22.77 -4.14 -9.19
CA GLY A 51 -23.72 -3.35 -8.41
C GLY A 51 -23.54 -1.84 -8.61
N LEU A 52 -22.35 -1.40 -8.97
CA LEU A 52 -22.05 0.02 -9.17
C LEU A 52 -22.93 0.70 -10.21
N LYS A 53 -23.27 -0.01 -11.29
CA LYS A 53 -24.10 0.52 -12.38
C LYS A 53 -25.51 0.89 -11.96
N ASP A 54 -26.01 0.30 -10.88
CA ASP A 54 -27.38 0.46 -10.41
C ASP A 54 -27.50 1.49 -9.29
N ILE A 55 -26.38 2.10 -8.81
CA ILE A 55 -26.39 3.08 -7.73
C ILE A 55 -27.05 4.38 -8.23
N THR A 56 -28.09 4.82 -7.54
CA THR A 56 -28.77 6.10 -7.79
C THR A 56 -28.78 6.99 -6.56
N GLU A 57 -28.52 6.45 -5.37
CA GLU A 57 -28.46 7.19 -4.12
C GLU A 57 -27.43 6.59 -3.17
N ILE A 58 -26.72 7.45 -2.43
CA ILE A 58 -25.80 7.06 -1.36
C ILE A 58 -26.28 7.72 -0.06
N THR A 59 -26.44 6.93 1.00
CA THR A 59 -26.82 7.46 2.30
C THR A 59 -25.98 6.86 3.43
N ASP A 60 -25.75 7.68 4.46
CA ASP A 60 -25.02 7.34 5.68
C ASP A 60 -25.95 7.14 6.89
N ALA A 61 -27.27 7.06 6.64
CA ALA A 61 -28.29 7.01 7.71
C ALA A 61 -28.15 5.81 8.68
N TYR A 62 -27.47 4.74 8.26
CA TYR A 62 -27.31 3.50 9.04
C TYR A 62 -25.85 3.22 9.40
N VAL A 63 -24.96 4.19 9.19
CA VAL A 63 -23.54 4.04 9.51
C VAL A 63 -23.36 3.83 11.01
N ILE A 64 -22.45 2.93 11.36
CA ILE A 64 -22.10 2.65 12.75
C ILE A 64 -21.58 3.95 13.38
N PRO A 65 -22.23 4.47 14.45
CA PRO A 65 -21.86 5.77 15.04
C PRO A 65 -20.38 5.86 15.43
N GLU A 66 -19.83 4.77 15.95
CA GLU A 66 -18.44 4.67 16.41
C GLU A 66 -17.42 4.79 15.26
N LEU A 67 -17.86 4.67 14.01
CA LEU A 67 -16.97 4.89 12.85
C LEU A 67 -16.41 6.33 12.82
N ALA A 68 -17.18 7.30 13.31
CA ALA A 68 -16.76 8.69 13.39
C ALA A 68 -15.57 8.92 14.35
N GLU A 69 -15.37 8.02 15.31
CA GLU A 69 -14.26 8.05 16.27
C GLU A 69 -13.00 7.35 15.73
N CYS A 70 -13.14 6.61 14.62
CA CYS A 70 -12.07 5.77 14.09
C CYS A 70 -11.08 6.56 13.25
N LYS A 71 -9.79 6.27 13.43
CA LYS A 71 -8.69 6.78 12.63
C LYS A 71 -8.08 5.64 11.82
N PHE A 72 -7.91 5.87 10.52
CA PHE A 72 -7.38 4.86 9.61
C PHE A 72 -6.10 5.37 8.95
N ARG A 73 -5.02 4.64 9.13
CA ARG A 73 -3.79 4.76 8.35
C ARG A 73 -3.78 3.63 7.32
N VAL A 74 -3.92 3.97 6.05
CA VAL A 74 -4.06 2.98 4.98
C VAL A 74 -2.76 2.91 4.19
N ALA A 75 -2.10 1.75 4.23
CA ALA A 75 -0.88 1.50 3.49
C ALA A 75 -1.18 1.44 1.99
N CYS A 76 -0.70 2.46 1.25
CA CYS A 76 -0.92 2.62 -0.17
C CYS A 76 0.36 3.11 -0.84
N ASP A 77 1.01 2.24 -1.61
CA ASP A 77 2.26 2.53 -2.31
C ASP A 77 2.06 2.80 -3.82
N VAL A 78 0.80 3.04 -4.24
CA VAL A 78 0.45 3.37 -5.61
C VAL A 78 -0.26 4.72 -5.67
N THR A 79 -0.12 5.42 -6.79
CA THR A 79 -0.68 6.77 -7.00
C THR A 79 -1.80 6.81 -8.03
N ASN A 80 -2.24 5.65 -8.50
CA ASN A 80 -3.28 5.55 -9.53
C ASN A 80 -4.58 6.23 -9.07
N PRO A 81 -5.23 7.03 -9.94
CA PRO A 81 -6.56 7.57 -9.69
C PRO A 81 -7.62 6.47 -9.74
N LEU A 82 -8.84 6.79 -9.34
CA LEU A 82 -9.94 5.83 -9.36
C LEU A 82 -10.27 5.34 -10.77
N CYS A 83 -10.38 6.27 -11.73
CA CYS A 83 -10.85 6.03 -13.09
C CYS A 83 -9.89 6.56 -14.15
N GLY A 84 -10.15 6.21 -15.42
CA GLY A 84 -9.43 6.64 -16.59
C GLY A 84 -8.33 5.68 -17.02
N GLU A 85 -7.46 6.11 -17.93
CA GLU A 85 -6.39 5.26 -18.49
C GLU A 85 -5.44 4.72 -17.42
N LEU A 86 -5.16 5.49 -16.38
CA LEU A 86 -4.35 5.11 -15.24
C LEU A 86 -5.19 4.65 -14.04
N GLY A 87 -6.49 4.50 -14.20
CA GLY A 87 -7.44 4.09 -13.18
C GLY A 87 -7.32 2.62 -12.77
N CYS A 88 -7.98 2.28 -11.69
CA CYS A 88 -7.86 0.93 -11.12
C CYS A 88 -8.36 -0.18 -12.04
N SER A 89 -9.42 0.05 -12.82
CA SER A 89 -9.95 -0.94 -13.75
C SER A 89 -8.97 -1.19 -14.89
N SER A 90 -8.41 -0.12 -15.47
CA SER A 90 -7.47 -0.20 -16.59
C SER A 90 -6.15 -0.88 -16.21
N ILE A 91 -5.57 -0.49 -15.07
CA ILE A 91 -4.23 -0.95 -14.67
C ILE A 91 -4.28 -2.31 -13.97
N TYR A 92 -5.25 -2.53 -13.09
CA TYR A 92 -5.27 -3.73 -12.25
C TYR A 92 -6.39 -4.72 -12.61
N GLY A 93 -7.32 -4.35 -13.50
CA GLY A 93 -8.40 -5.22 -13.95
C GLY A 93 -7.90 -6.48 -14.64
N PRO A 94 -6.93 -6.41 -15.59
CA PRO A 94 -6.46 -7.58 -16.31
C PRO A 94 -5.93 -8.69 -15.38
N GLN A 95 -5.12 -8.35 -14.38
CA GLN A 95 -4.60 -9.33 -13.41
C GLN A 95 -5.68 -9.95 -12.50
N LYS A 96 -6.85 -9.31 -12.43
CA LYS A 96 -8.04 -9.79 -11.69
C LYS A 96 -9.01 -10.54 -12.58
N GLY A 97 -8.67 -10.79 -13.86
CA GLY A 97 -9.44 -11.56 -14.81
C GLY A 97 -10.49 -10.74 -15.58
N ALA A 98 -10.39 -9.41 -15.60
CA ALA A 98 -11.32 -8.57 -16.35
C ALA A 98 -11.01 -8.62 -17.87
N THR A 99 -12.05 -8.74 -18.70
CA THR A 99 -11.95 -8.54 -20.15
C THR A 99 -11.90 -7.04 -20.50
N PRO A 100 -11.46 -6.67 -21.71
CA PRO A 100 -11.47 -5.26 -22.14
C PRO A 100 -12.84 -4.58 -21.99
N GLU A 101 -13.93 -5.26 -22.31
CA GLU A 101 -15.29 -4.76 -22.15
C GLU A 101 -15.63 -4.53 -20.68
N MET A 102 -15.30 -5.48 -19.81
CA MET A 102 -15.50 -5.35 -18.37
C MET A 102 -14.70 -4.17 -17.79
N ILE A 103 -13.49 -3.93 -18.29
CA ILE A 103 -12.65 -2.82 -17.85
C ILE A 103 -13.33 -1.49 -18.18
N GLN A 104 -13.82 -1.33 -19.41
CA GLN A 104 -14.51 -0.13 -19.85
C GLN A 104 -15.80 0.11 -19.04
N ASP A 105 -16.61 -0.91 -18.85
CA ASP A 105 -17.83 -0.84 -18.06
C ASP A 105 -17.54 -0.43 -16.61
N MET A 106 -16.61 -1.12 -15.94
CA MET A 106 -16.25 -0.84 -14.56
C MET A 106 -15.68 0.55 -14.38
N ASP A 107 -14.87 1.04 -15.31
CA ASP A 107 -14.30 2.39 -15.26
C ASP A 107 -15.41 3.45 -15.32
N GLN A 108 -16.38 3.27 -16.22
CA GLN A 108 -17.54 4.14 -16.33
C GLN A 108 -18.41 4.12 -15.04
N TRP A 109 -18.68 2.94 -14.48
CA TRP A 109 -19.49 2.81 -13.27
C TRP A 109 -18.80 3.41 -12.05
N LEU A 110 -17.49 3.23 -11.92
CA LEU A 110 -16.69 3.87 -10.85
C LEU A 110 -16.69 5.40 -10.98
N GLY A 111 -16.63 5.92 -12.21
CA GLY A 111 -16.75 7.35 -12.46
C GLY A 111 -18.10 7.89 -12.02
N ALA A 112 -19.19 7.25 -12.42
CA ALA A 112 -20.55 7.64 -12.02
C ALA A 112 -20.73 7.57 -10.49
N TYR A 113 -20.23 6.51 -9.86
CA TYR A 113 -20.23 6.37 -8.41
C TYR A 113 -19.48 7.52 -7.72
N ALA A 114 -18.31 7.91 -8.23
CA ALA A 114 -17.53 8.98 -7.62
C ALA A 114 -18.22 10.36 -7.75
N GLU A 115 -18.84 10.65 -8.89
CA GLU A 115 -19.62 11.87 -9.08
C GLU A 115 -20.82 11.93 -8.12
N LEU A 116 -21.56 10.83 -8.00
CA LEU A 116 -22.68 10.74 -7.05
C LEU A 116 -22.20 10.88 -5.59
N ALA A 117 -21.06 10.27 -5.24
CA ALA A 117 -20.47 10.41 -3.92
C ALA A 117 -20.10 11.87 -3.61
N LYS A 118 -19.64 12.64 -4.60
CA LYS A 118 -19.22 14.03 -4.44
C LYS A 118 -20.38 14.96 -4.07
N GLU A 119 -21.60 14.63 -4.48
CA GLU A 119 -22.79 15.44 -4.14
C GLU A 119 -23.03 15.49 -2.62
N ARG A 120 -22.71 14.41 -1.91
CA ARG A 120 -22.95 14.29 -0.46
C ARG A 120 -21.67 14.36 0.39
N PHE A 121 -20.55 13.91 -0.16
CA PHE A 121 -19.27 13.83 0.55
C PHE A 121 -18.24 14.77 -0.13
N PRO A 122 -18.03 15.98 0.39
CA PRO A 122 -17.12 16.96 -0.23
C PRO A 122 -15.67 16.50 -0.36
N LYS A 123 -15.26 15.49 0.44
CA LYS A 123 -13.93 14.85 0.35
C LYS A 123 -13.76 13.96 -0.89
N ALA A 124 -14.83 13.61 -1.61
CA ALA A 124 -14.77 12.73 -2.76
C ALA A 124 -13.98 13.36 -3.90
N ASP A 125 -12.84 12.79 -4.20
CA ASP A 125 -11.98 13.17 -5.31
C ASP A 125 -11.43 11.91 -6.01
N ALA A 126 -12.01 11.56 -7.15
CA ALA A 126 -11.59 10.39 -7.93
C ALA A 126 -10.17 10.52 -8.50
N LYS A 127 -9.61 11.74 -8.55
CA LYS A 127 -8.29 12.03 -9.11
C LYS A 127 -7.19 12.06 -8.06
N TYR A 128 -7.55 12.07 -6.78
CA TYR A 128 -6.56 12.08 -5.71
C TYR A 128 -5.64 10.84 -5.82
N PRO A 129 -4.31 11.01 -5.68
CA PRO A 129 -3.37 9.90 -5.80
C PRO A 129 -3.68 8.76 -4.83
N GLY A 130 -3.77 7.54 -5.35
CA GLY A 130 -4.05 6.34 -4.56
C GLY A 130 -5.54 5.97 -4.43
N THR A 131 -6.47 6.79 -4.95
CA THR A 131 -7.91 6.46 -4.91
C THR A 131 -8.24 5.18 -5.69
N GLY A 132 -7.46 4.85 -6.72
CA GLY A 132 -7.58 3.60 -7.46
C GLY A 132 -6.97 2.39 -6.74
N ALA A 133 -6.23 2.57 -5.64
CA ALA A 133 -5.62 1.45 -4.93
C ALA A 133 -6.68 0.41 -4.53
N ALA A 134 -6.33 -0.87 -4.71
CA ALA A 134 -7.18 -2.00 -4.34
C ALA A 134 -8.59 -1.95 -4.95
N GLY A 135 -8.70 -1.55 -6.24
CA GLY A 135 -9.98 -1.52 -6.94
C GLY A 135 -10.94 -0.44 -6.43
N GLY A 136 -10.39 0.69 -5.98
CA GLY A 136 -11.13 1.82 -5.45
C GLY A 136 -11.29 1.83 -3.93
N MET A 137 -10.67 0.90 -3.21
CA MET A 137 -10.70 0.90 -1.74
C MET A 137 -10.06 2.19 -1.18
N GLY A 138 -9.00 2.72 -1.85
CA GLY A 138 -8.40 4.01 -1.49
C GLY A 138 -9.42 5.16 -1.54
N PHE A 139 -10.25 5.21 -2.58
CA PHE A 139 -11.34 6.18 -2.69
C PHE A 139 -12.36 6.03 -1.56
N ALA A 140 -12.76 4.77 -1.28
CA ALA A 140 -13.72 4.50 -0.20
C ALA A 140 -13.23 5.00 1.15
N PHE A 141 -11.99 4.70 1.52
CA PHE A 141 -11.43 5.16 2.78
C PHE A 141 -11.36 6.68 2.86
N LEU A 142 -10.81 7.35 1.82
CA LEU A 142 -10.65 8.81 1.82
C LEU A 142 -11.98 9.56 1.84
N THR A 143 -12.98 9.05 1.12
CA THR A 143 -14.27 9.72 0.96
C THR A 143 -15.18 9.54 2.17
N PHE A 144 -15.26 8.32 2.71
CA PHE A 144 -16.30 7.92 3.65
C PHE A 144 -15.80 7.75 5.08
N THR A 145 -14.51 7.89 5.33
CA THR A 145 -13.93 7.77 6.66
C THR A 145 -12.94 8.90 6.95
N ASP A 146 -12.36 8.89 8.14
CA ASP A 146 -11.25 9.79 8.50
C ASP A 146 -9.92 9.07 8.27
N ALA A 147 -9.70 8.65 7.02
CA ALA A 147 -8.52 7.92 6.62
C ALA A 147 -7.46 8.82 5.97
N VAL A 148 -6.20 8.39 6.13
CA VAL A 148 -5.04 8.92 5.41
C VAL A 148 -4.40 7.78 4.63
N LEU A 149 -4.13 8.00 3.33
CA LEU A 149 -3.30 7.09 2.54
C LEU A 149 -1.84 7.45 2.74
N GLU A 150 -1.04 6.49 3.13
CA GLU A 150 0.37 6.68 3.41
C GLU A 150 1.18 5.52 2.81
N SER A 151 2.45 5.77 2.50
CA SER A 151 3.36 4.68 2.16
C SER A 151 3.47 3.69 3.31
N GLY A 152 3.39 2.40 2.99
CA GLY A 152 3.48 1.33 3.99
C GLY A 152 4.74 1.41 4.83
N ILE A 153 5.88 1.79 4.22
CA ILE A 153 7.13 1.97 4.96
C ILE A 153 7.04 3.11 5.98
N ASN A 154 6.41 4.24 5.65
CA ASN A 154 6.28 5.35 6.60
C ASN A 154 5.47 4.93 7.84
N ILE A 155 4.39 4.19 7.64
CA ILE A 155 3.59 3.65 8.76
C ILE A 155 4.48 2.78 9.66
N VAL A 156 5.27 1.88 9.07
CA VAL A 156 6.15 0.99 9.85
C VAL A 156 7.22 1.77 10.61
N LEU A 157 7.86 2.75 9.97
CA LEU A 157 8.89 3.59 10.60
C LEU A 157 8.33 4.33 11.83
N ASP A 158 7.12 4.89 11.70
CA ASP A 158 6.45 5.62 12.79
C ASP A 158 6.03 4.69 13.94
N GLU A 159 5.36 3.58 13.62
CA GLU A 159 4.83 2.67 14.64
C GLU A 159 5.95 1.93 15.39
N THR A 160 7.09 1.67 14.72
CA THR A 160 8.27 1.09 15.37
C THR A 160 9.12 2.12 16.10
N LYS A 161 8.82 3.42 15.93
CA LYS A 161 9.64 4.53 16.43
C LYS A 161 11.11 4.40 16.03
N LEU A 162 11.36 3.93 14.80
CA LEU A 162 12.70 3.66 14.32
C LEU A 162 13.57 4.92 14.33
N GLU A 163 12.96 6.09 14.20
CA GLU A 163 13.64 7.38 14.27
C GLU A 163 14.44 7.55 15.57
N ASP A 164 13.88 7.13 16.70
CA ASP A 164 14.55 7.27 18.01
C ASP A 164 15.83 6.40 18.09
N TYR A 165 15.80 5.22 17.50
CA TYR A 165 16.98 4.35 17.44
C TYR A 165 18.04 4.87 16.45
N ILE A 166 17.60 5.42 15.31
CA ILE A 166 18.50 5.95 14.28
C ILE A 166 19.32 7.15 14.80
N LYS A 167 18.74 8.01 15.62
CA LYS A 167 19.42 9.20 16.18
C LYS A 167 20.74 8.84 16.87
N ASP A 168 20.76 7.72 17.56
CA ASP A 168 21.90 7.29 18.39
C ASP A 168 22.78 6.23 17.69
N ALA A 169 22.41 5.81 16.47
CA ALA A 169 23.17 4.80 15.72
C ALA A 169 24.40 5.40 15.05
N ASP A 170 25.51 4.66 15.02
CA ASP A 170 26.69 4.98 14.22
C ASP A 170 26.53 4.55 12.77
N LEU A 171 25.82 3.44 12.55
CA LEU A 171 25.57 2.84 11.27
C LEU A 171 24.15 2.29 11.22
N VAL A 172 23.45 2.54 10.12
CA VAL A 172 22.16 1.96 9.85
C VAL A 172 22.30 0.85 8.79
N ILE A 173 21.80 -0.34 9.13
CA ILE A 173 21.82 -1.49 8.25
C ILE A 173 20.39 -1.81 7.83
N THR A 174 20.16 -1.95 6.54
CA THR A 174 18.88 -2.33 5.96
C THR A 174 19.08 -3.45 4.92
N GLY A 175 17.99 -3.97 4.35
CA GLY A 175 18.13 -4.98 3.30
C GLY A 175 16.79 -5.48 2.80
N GLU A 176 16.90 -6.29 1.73
CA GLU A 176 15.76 -6.97 1.12
C GLU A 176 16.21 -8.20 0.34
N GLY A 177 15.26 -9.01 -0.16
CA GLY A 177 15.59 -10.19 -0.94
C GLY A 177 16.22 -9.88 -2.29
N ARG A 178 15.78 -8.82 -2.96
CA ARG A 178 16.30 -8.40 -4.27
C ARG A 178 16.25 -6.88 -4.40
N MET A 179 17.41 -6.28 -4.59
CA MET A 179 17.56 -4.84 -4.79
C MET A 179 17.63 -4.50 -6.28
N ASP A 180 16.81 -3.58 -6.72
CA ASP A 180 16.67 -3.12 -8.11
C ASP A 180 16.24 -1.65 -8.17
N GLY A 181 15.99 -1.12 -9.39
CA GLY A 181 15.52 0.25 -9.58
C GLY A 181 14.19 0.56 -8.89
N GLN A 182 13.32 -0.43 -8.70
CA GLN A 182 12.06 -0.23 -7.96
C GLN A 182 12.30 0.00 -6.46
N THR A 183 13.39 -0.52 -5.90
CA THR A 183 13.78 -0.27 -4.50
C THR A 183 13.98 1.23 -4.28
N ALA A 184 14.59 1.93 -5.25
CA ALA A 184 14.80 3.37 -5.22
C ALA A 184 13.50 4.19 -5.22
N MET A 185 12.39 3.61 -5.69
CA MET A 185 11.08 4.25 -5.76
C MET A 185 10.36 4.35 -4.40
N GLY A 186 11.01 3.96 -3.30
CA GLY A 186 10.48 4.15 -1.94
C GLY A 186 10.12 2.86 -1.20
N LYS A 187 10.66 1.70 -1.61
CA LYS A 187 10.54 0.46 -0.83
C LYS A 187 11.27 0.59 0.52
N ALA A 188 11.06 -0.40 1.39
CA ALA A 188 11.54 -0.40 2.77
C ALA A 188 13.00 0.02 2.95
N PRO A 189 13.99 -0.50 2.18
CA PRO A 189 15.38 -0.10 2.37
C PRO A 189 15.63 1.39 2.17
N VAL A 190 14.99 1.98 1.16
CA VAL A 190 15.13 3.41 0.85
C VAL A 190 14.35 4.27 1.84
N GLY A 191 13.21 3.80 2.35
CA GLY A 191 12.49 4.49 3.43
C GLY A 191 13.35 4.63 4.68
N VAL A 192 13.98 3.55 5.11
CA VAL A 192 14.95 3.54 6.23
C VAL A 192 16.13 4.48 5.94
N ALA A 193 16.69 4.42 4.74
CA ALA A 193 17.81 5.26 4.34
C ALA A 193 17.46 6.75 4.38
N LYS A 194 16.33 7.15 3.83
CA LYS A 194 15.86 8.54 3.87
C LYS A 194 15.72 9.05 5.31
N LEU A 195 15.17 8.23 6.20
CA LEU A 195 15.06 8.58 7.61
C LEU A 195 16.46 8.75 8.25
N ALA A 196 17.37 7.80 7.99
CA ALA A 196 18.73 7.87 8.51
C ALA A 196 19.52 9.11 8.02
N LYS A 197 19.30 9.49 6.76
CA LYS A 197 19.95 10.68 6.17
C LYS A 197 19.50 12.00 6.80
N LYS A 198 18.31 12.08 7.37
CA LYS A 198 17.89 13.25 8.15
C LYS A 198 18.84 13.51 9.35
N TYR A 199 19.47 12.47 9.86
CA TYR A 199 20.41 12.50 11.00
C TYR A 199 21.87 12.32 10.60
N GLY A 200 22.17 12.43 9.29
CA GLY A 200 23.54 12.32 8.77
C GLY A 200 24.17 10.93 8.93
N LYS A 201 23.35 9.90 9.15
CA LYS A 201 23.86 8.54 9.41
C LYS A 201 24.31 7.85 8.15
N LYS A 202 25.35 7.01 8.27
CA LYS A 202 25.74 6.07 7.19
C LYS A 202 24.73 4.94 7.08
N VAL A 203 24.42 4.56 5.84
CA VAL A 203 23.45 3.50 5.56
C VAL A 203 24.07 2.49 4.61
N ILE A 204 24.09 1.23 5.03
CA ILE A 204 24.44 0.12 4.13
C ILE A 204 23.27 -0.83 3.98
N ALA A 205 23.20 -1.52 2.84
CA ALA A 205 22.16 -2.51 2.60
C ALA A 205 22.77 -3.86 2.23
N PHE A 206 22.16 -4.93 2.74
CA PHE A 206 22.42 -6.29 2.29
C PHE A 206 21.23 -6.80 1.48
N ALA A 207 21.49 -7.47 0.37
CA ALA A 207 20.43 -8.03 -0.47
C ALA A 207 20.78 -9.44 -0.94
N GLY A 208 19.76 -10.30 -1.07
CA GLY A 208 19.92 -11.62 -1.65
C GLY A 208 20.50 -11.53 -3.07
N ALA A 209 19.91 -10.66 -3.89
CA ALA A 209 20.41 -10.36 -5.24
C ALA A 209 20.40 -8.84 -5.48
N VAL A 210 21.29 -8.37 -6.34
CA VAL A 210 21.44 -6.96 -6.72
C VAL A 210 21.41 -6.85 -8.24
N GLN A 211 20.50 -6.05 -8.79
CA GLN A 211 20.42 -5.76 -10.22
C GLN A 211 21.28 -4.55 -10.58
N ARG A 212 21.59 -4.38 -11.89
CA ARG A 212 22.42 -3.26 -12.34
C ARG A 212 21.82 -1.88 -12.07
N ASP A 213 20.51 -1.77 -12.13
CA ASP A 213 19.73 -0.55 -11.89
C ASP A 213 19.57 -0.20 -10.41
N ALA A 214 19.99 -1.09 -9.48
CA ALA A 214 20.05 -0.81 -8.05
C ALA A 214 20.94 0.40 -7.69
N ARG A 215 21.81 0.85 -8.60
CA ARG A 215 22.61 2.07 -8.40
C ARG A 215 21.77 3.30 -8.06
N ALA A 216 20.54 3.37 -8.54
CA ALA A 216 19.60 4.42 -8.16
C ALA A 216 19.33 4.50 -6.63
N CYS A 217 19.55 3.40 -5.90
CA CYS A 217 19.44 3.39 -4.45
C CYS A 217 20.52 4.22 -3.74
N ASN A 218 21.68 4.41 -4.37
CA ASN A 218 22.73 5.30 -3.83
C ASN A 218 22.25 6.76 -3.83
N ASP A 219 21.66 7.20 -4.93
CA ASP A 219 21.08 8.55 -5.02
C ASP A 219 19.90 8.74 -4.06
N ALA A 220 19.23 7.64 -3.70
CA ALA A 220 18.11 7.62 -2.76
C ALA A 220 18.52 7.54 -1.27
N GLY A 221 19.84 7.49 -0.98
CA GLY A 221 20.38 7.61 0.38
C GLY A 221 21.06 6.36 0.95
N ILE A 222 21.20 5.27 0.19
CA ILE A 222 21.98 4.09 0.60
C ILE A 222 23.43 4.31 0.19
N ASP A 223 24.35 4.43 1.14
CA ASP A 223 25.77 4.72 0.85
C ASP A 223 26.46 3.56 0.12
N ALA A 224 26.15 2.32 0.51
CA ALA A 224 26.66 1.12 -0.13
C ALA A 224 25.68 -0.04 0.02
N PHE A 225 25.68 -0.94 -0.96
CA PHE A 225 24.88 -2.17 -0.88
C PHE A 225 25.72 -3.38 -1.33
N PHE A 226 25.42 -4.54 -0.73
CA PHE A 226 26.20 -5.75 -0.90
C PHE A 226 25.29 -6.95 -1.17
N PRO A 227 25.50 -7.70 -2.28
CA PRO A 227 24.84 -8.99 -2.45
C PRO A 227 25.42 -9.99 -1.43
N ILE A 228 24.55 -10.82 -0.84
CA ILE A 228 24.98 -11.84 0.11
C ILE A 228 25.31 -13.17 -0.58
N LEU A 229 24.90 -13.36 -1.84
CA LEU A 229 25.25 -14.57 -2.60
C LEU A 229 26.73 -14.53 -2.96
N ARG A 230 27.48 -15.54 -2.50
CA ARG A 230 28.95 -15.65 -2.62
C ARG A 230 29.39 -16.45 -3.84
N GLY A 231 28.47 -17.09 -4.54
CA GLY A 231 28.74 -17.91 -5.72
C GLY A 231 27.49 -18.13 -6.56
N VAL A 232 27.66 -18.86 -7.66
CA VAL A 232 26.54 -19.24 -8.53
C VAL A 232 25.83 -20.43 -7.92
N VAL A 233 24.59 -20.21 -7.49
CA VAL A 233 23.73 -21.23 -6.89
C VAL A 233 22.33 -21.11 -7.48
N THR A 234 21.51 -22.15 -7.37
CA THR A 234 20.10 -22.09 -7.74
C THR A 234 19.32 -21.20 -6.76
N LEU A 235 18.18 -20.67 -7.20
CA LEU A 235 17.30 -19.89 -6.31
C LEU A 235 16.85 -20.74 -5.11
N GLU A 236 16.51 -22.00 -5.33
CA GLU A 236 16.11 -22.94 -4.28
C GLU A 236 17.20 -23.07 -3.21
N GLU A 237 18.46 -23.25 -3.62
CA GLU A 237 19.59 -23.35 -2.71
C GLU A 237 19.85 -22.03 -1.97
N ALA A 238 19.75 -20.90 -2.67
CA ALA A 238 19.91 -19.57 -2.08
C ALA A 238 18.84 -19.27 -1.02
N MET A 239 17.61 -19.76 -1.20
CA MET A 239 16.46 -19.52 -0.32
C MET A 239 16.42 -20.46 0.90
N LYS A 240 17.29 -21.46 1.00
CA LYS A 240 17.41 -22.27 2.21
C LYS A 240 17.84 -21.39 3.39
N ASN A 241 17.09 -21.46 4.49
CA ASN A 241 17.33 -20.61 5.66
C ASN A 241 18.77 -20.66 6.18
N GLU A 242 19.37 -21.84 6.20
CA GLU A 242 20.74 -22.04 6.67
C GLU A 242 21.74 -21.32 5.77
N ASN A 243 21.61 -21.48 4.45
CA ASN A 243 22.47 -20.82 3.48
C ASN A 243 22.31 -19.31 3.51
N ALA A 244 21.08 -18.82 3.58
CA ALA A 244 20.80 -17.38 3.65
C ALA A 244 21.40 -16.76 4.91
N LYS A 245 21.25 -17.39 6.07
CA LYS A 245 21.85 -16.94 7.33
C LYS A 245 23.37 -16.91 7.26
N GLN A 246 24.00 -17.99 6.78
CA GLN A 246 25.45 -18.07 6.69
C GLN A 246 26.02 -17.03 5.72
N ASN A 247 25.40 -16.90 4.53
CA ASN A 247 25.81 -15.92 3.52
C ASN A 247 25.71 -14.48 4.06
N LEU A 248 24.62 -14.16 4.78
CA LEU A 248 24.46 -12.85 5.41
C LEU A 248 25.52 -12.60 6.47
N ALA A 249 25.75 -13.57 7.37
CA ALA A 249 26.74 -13.46 8.44
C ALA A 249 28.14 -13.22 7.88
N ASP A 250 28.55 -14.04 6.92
CA ASP A 250 29.88 -13.96 6.30
C ASP A 250 30.07 -12.61 5.56
N THR A 251 29.06 -12.15 4.83
CA THR A 251 29.15 -10.89 4.10
C THR A 251 29.19 -9.72 5.08
N ALA A 252 28.33 -9.72 6.10
CA ALA A 252 28.30 -8.68 7.12
C ALA A 252 29.65 -8.62 7.88
N GLU A 253 30.23 -9.76 8.23
CA GLU A 253 31.55 -9.80 8.89
C GLU A 253 32.61 -9.07 8.04
N GLN A 254 32.71 -9.36 6.74
CA GLN A 254 33.72 -8.74 5.88
C GLN A 254 33.50 -7.23 5.72
N VAL A 255 32.24 -6.81 5.59
CA VAL A 255 31.91 -5.37 5.49
C VAL A 255 32.26 -4.64 6.78
N ILE A 256 31.96 -5.21 7.96
CA ILE A 256 32.30 -4.59 9.24
C ILE A 256 33.82 -4.58 9.48
N ARG A 257 34.55 -5.58 9.03
CA ARG A 257 36.04 -5.57 9.05
C ARG A 257 36.62 -4.39 8.26
N LEU A 258 36.03 -4.04 7.13
CA LEU A 258 36.45 -2.90 6.30
C LEU A 258 36.18 -1.55 6.98
N MET A 259 35.20 -1.48 7.87
CA MET A 259 34.78 -0.25 8.54
C MET A 259 35.55 0.04 9.84
N LYS A 260 36.31 -0.94 10.36
CA LYS A 260 37.20 -0.77 11.51
C LYS A 260 38.51 -0.12 11.10
#